data_4ea8d67229de3adbff7b996c2e00e599
#
_entry.id   4ea8d67229de3adbff7b996c2e00e599
#
_cell.length_a   1.000
_cell.length_b   1.000
_cell.length_c   1.000
_cell.angle_alpha   90.00
_cell.angle_beta   90.00
_cell.angle_gamma   90.00
#
_symmetry.space_group_name_H-M   'P 1'
#
loop_
_entity.id
_entity.type
_entity.pdbx_description
1 polymer ?
#
loop_
_entity_poly.entity_id
_entity_poly.type
_entity_poly.pdbx_seq_one_letter_code
_entity_poly.pdbx_strand_id
1 'polypeptide(L)'
;MTQGIEKSFIFNSSDDINFYIKLMYKYQKEYNIRIIAYCIMNNHAHILLEIKSVNNLSEYMHKLNGTYGKYYNSKYNRVGFVFRDRFKSEGIYNEKHLYNCIHYIHNNPVAAGICKTPEEYPYSNYKKNYYSEIDEIPFIDIDEDKNIFFENIINDFLKKNNLSIDMLKKEKLKLKEIVGLLKNKYNLSYAEIATKLMSNKSTIYRIDNLK
;
A
#
# COMPACT_ATOMS: atom_id res chain seq x y z
N MET A 1 -5.02 -2.44 3.69
CA MET A 1 -6.31 -2.75 4.36
C MET A 1 -7.05 -3.86 3.61
N THR A 2 -7.66 -4.78 4.32
CA THR A 2 -8.59 -5.80 3.77
C THR A 2 -9.93 -5.72 4.52
N GLN A 3 -11.05 -5.98 3.84
CA GLN A 3 -12.39 -5.77 4.39
C GLN A 3 -13.37 -6.86 3.93
N GLY A 4 -14.33 -7.21 4.79
CA GLY A 4 -15.41 -8.13 4.48
C GLY A 4 -16.38 -7.61 3.41
N ILE A 5 -17.05 -8.53 2.71
CA ILE A 5 -18.10 -8.19 1.73
C ILE A 5 -19.17 -7.36 2.43
N GLU A 6 -19.64 -6.28 1.79
CA GLU A 6 -20.68 -5.38 2.32
C GLU A 6 -20.39 -4.85 3.74
N LYS A 7 -19.09 -4.74 4.10
CA LYS A 7 -18.62 -4.41 5.46
C LYS A 7 -19.09 -5.41 6.52
N SER A 8 -19.47 -6.64 6.13
CA SER A 8 -19.87 -7.68 7.07
C SER A 8 -18.74 -8.05 8.00
N PHE A 9 -19.09 -8.54 9.18
CA PHE A 9 -18.12 -9.08 10.12
C PHE A 9 -17.49 -10.34 9.53
N ILE A 10 -16.17 -10.35 9.55
CA ILE A 10 -15.34 -11.47 9.10
C ILE A 10 -14.44 -12.00 10.24
N PHE A 11 -14.49 -11.35 11.38
CA PHE A 11 -13.86 -11.76 12.61
C PHE A 11 -14.92 -11.78 13.72
N ASN A 12 -15.68 -12.89 13.80
CA ASN A 12 -16.85 -13.01 14.66
C ASN A 12 -16.50 -13.43 16.10
N SER A 13 -15.30 -13.95 16.31
CA SER A 13 -14.82 -14.40 17.60
C SER A 13 -13.35 -14.05 17.81
N SER A 14 -12.90 -14.08 19.06
CA SER A 14 -11.49 -13.96 19.41
C SER A 14 -10.61 -15.00 18.70
N ASP A 15 -11.12 -16.21 18.50
CA ASP A 15 -10.40 -17.28 17.81
C ASP A 15 -10.14 -16.92 16.33
N ASP A 16 -11.10 -16.28 15.67
CA ASP A 16 -10.96 -15.84 14.29
C ASP A 16 -9.85 -14.81 14.16
N ILE A 17 -9.84 -13.83 15.05
CA ILE A 17 -8.82 -12.78 15.09
C ILE A 17 -7.45 -13.40 15.39
N ASN A 18 -7.36 -14.23 16.42
CA ASN A 18 -6.12 -14.89 16.82
C ASN A 18 -5.58 -15.80 15.69
N PHE A 19 -6.46 -16.50 15.01
CA PHE A 19 -6.07 -17.33 13.87
C PHE A 19 -5.51 -16.46 12.72
N TYR A 20 -6.17 -15.34 12.40
CA TYR A 20 -5.68 -14.42 11.38
C TYR A 20 -4.30 -13.84 11.75
N ILE A 21 -4.12 -13.40 12.98
CA ILE A 21 -2.83 -12.92 13.50
C ILE A 21 -1.75 -14.01 13.41
N LYS A 22 -2.09 -15.25 13.78
CA LYS A 22 -1.18 -16.39 13.64
C LYS A 22 -0.74 -16.62 12.18
N LEU A 23 -1.67 -16.52 11.24
CA LEU A 23 -1.36 -16.62 9.81
C LEU A 23 -0.48 -15.46 9.34
N MET A 24 -0.74 -14.24 9.81
CA MET A 24 0.09 -13.06 9.49
C MET A 24 1.56 -13.32 9.86
N TYR A 25 1.84 -13.75 11.09
CA TYR A 25 3.20 -14.03 11.54
C TYR A 25 3.81 -15.30 10.93
N LYS A 26 3.01 -16.29 10.57
CA LYS A 26 3.47 -17.45 9.83
C LYS A 26 3.99 -17.04 8.45
N TYR A 27 3.18 -16.33 7.71
CA TYR A 27 3.49 -15.98 6.32
C TYR A 27 4.49 -14.83 6.18
N GLN A 28 4.65 -13.96 7.19
CA GLN A 28 5.70 -12.93 7.13
C GLN A 28 7.10 -13.52 6.92
N LYS A 29 7.38 -14.67 7.54
CA LYS A 29 8.66 -15.37 7.38
C LYS A 29 8.81 -16.00 5.99
N GLU A 30 7.72 -16.58 5.49
CA GLU A 30 7.69 -17.28 4.19
C GLU A 30 7.92 -16.28 3.02
N TYR A 31 7.32 -15.08 3.12
CA TYR A 31 7.40 -14.05 2.07
C TYR A 31 8.41 -12.94 2.35
N ASN A 32 9.25 -13.09 3.39
CA ASN A 32 10.25 -12.11 3.79
C ASN A 32 9.68 -10.68 3.92
N ILE A 33 8.61 -10.58 4.69
CA ILE A 33 7.88 -9.35 5.00
C ILE A 33 8.07 -9.05 6.50
N ARG A 34 8.19 -7.79 6.86
CA ARG A 34 8.15 -7.34 8.26
C ARG A 34 6.82 -6.67 8.56
N ILE A 35 6.13 -7.15 9.61
CA ILE A 35 4.91 -6.51 10.11
C ILE A 35 5.33 -5.40 11.07
N ILE A 36 5.00 -4.15 10.71
CA ILE A 36 5.30 -2.96 11.52
C ILE A 36 4.15 -2.67 12.49
N ALA A 37 2.95 -2.45 11.99
CA ALA A 37 1.78 -2.19 12.81
C ALA A 37 0.57 -2.94 12.29
N TYR A 38 -0.34 -3.32 13.19
CA TYR A 38 -1.64 -3.83 12.79
C TYR A 38 -2.73 -3.53 13.81
N CYS A 39 -3.96 -3.51 13.32
CA CYS A 39 -5.18 -3.53 14.10
C CYS A 39 -6.23 -4.34 13.36
N ILE A 40 -6.76 -5.39 13.99
CA ILE A 40 -7.77 -6.28 13.43
C ILE A 40 -9.12 -5.92 14.04
N MET A 41 -9.99 -5.31 13.23
CA MET A 41 -11.35 -4.93 13.59
C MET A 41 -12.33 -6.02 13.15
N ASN A 42 -13.56 -6.06 13.70
CA ASN A 42 -14.52 -7.13 13.41
C ASN A 42 -14.81 -7.35 11.91
N ASN A 43 -14.73 -6.31 11.09
CA ASN A 43 -15.06 -6.38 9.66
C ASN A 43 -13.90 -6.03 8.71
N HIS A 44 -12.74 -5.67 9.23
CA HIS A 44 -11.57 -5.32 8.42
C HIS A 44 -10.26 -5.42 9.21
N ALA A 45 -9.15 -5.46 8.50
CA ALA A 45 -7.82 -5.43 9.07
C ALA A 45 -6.98 -4.31 8.45
N HIS A 46 -6.36 -3.52 9.30
CA HIS A 46 -5.28 -2.60 8.93
C HIS A 46 -3.94 -3.25 9.26
N ILE A 47 -3.04 -3.26 8.30
CA ILE A 47 -1.71 -3.86 8.47
C ILE A 47 -0.72 -2.94 7.76
N LEU A 48 0.32 -2.53 8.45
CA LEU A 48 1.47 -1.81 7.91
C LEU A 48 2.63 -2.80 7.79
N LEU A 49 3.18 -2.87 6.59
CA LEU A 49 4.19 -3.87 6.22
C LEU A 49 5.40 -3.18 5.60
N GLU A 50 6.58 -3.63 5.99
CA GLU A 50 7.80 -3.41 5.23
C GLU A 50 8.00 -4.57 4.26
N ILE A 51 8.24 -4.26 2.99
CA ILE A 51 8.32 -5.23 1.91
C ILE A 51 9.56 -4.96 1.03
N LYS A 52 10.14 -6.01 0.47
CA LYS A 52 11.24 -5.88 -0.50
C LYS A 52 10.74 -5.72 -1.94
N SER A 53 9.54 -6.21 -2.25
CA SER A 53 8.93 -6.09 -3.57
C SER A 53 7.41 -6.10 -3.50
N VAL A 54 6.76 -5.49 -4.50
CA VAL A 54 5.29 -5.49 -4.63
C VAL A 54 4.75 -6.89 -4.89
N ASN A 55 5.53 -7.75 -5.56
CA ASN A 55 5.13 -9.13 -5.79
C ASN A 55 5.01 -9.91 -4.47
N ASN A 56 5.99 -9.76 -3.56
CA ASN A 56 5.95 -10.39 -2.24
C ASN A 56 4.69 -9.97 -1.45
N LEU A 57 4.31 -8.69 -1.54
CA LEU A 57 3.07 -8.20 -0.91
C LEU A 57 1.85 -8.90 -1.49
N SER A 58 1.77 -9.01 -2.81
CA SER A 58 0.61 -9.62 -3.49
C SER A 58 0.47 -11.09 -3.13
N GLU A 59 1.57 -11.84 -3.12
CA GLU A 59 1.59 -13.27 -2.77
C GLU A 59 1.25 -13.48 -1.29
N TYR A 60 1.84 -12.68 -0.40
CA TYR A 60 1.56 -12.70 1.04
C TYR A 60 0.07 -12.46 1.31
N MET A 61 -0.50 -11.39 0.77
CA MET A 61 -1.91 -11.05 0.99
C MET A 61 -2.85 -12.07 0.37
N HIS A 62 -2.51 -12.60 -0.80
CA HIS A 62 -3.28 -13.69 -1.43
C HIS A 62 -3.30 -14.93 -0.55
N LYS A 63 -2.14 -15.35 -0.06
CA LYS A 63 -1.99 -16.51 0.82
C LYS A 63 -2.72 -16.32 2.15
N LEU A 64 -2.51 -15.16 2.78
CA LEU A 64 -3.12 -14.81 4.07
C LEU A 64 -4.66 -14.84 3.98
N ASN A 65 -5.21 -14.03 3.07
CA ASN A 65 -6.66 -13.89 2.93
C ASN A 65 -7.31 -15.17 2.40
N GLY A 66 -6.65 -15.87 1.46
CA GLY A 66 -7.15 -17.13 0.91
C GLY A 66 -7.21 -18.24 1.96
N THR A 67 -6.16 -18.36 2.80
CA THR A 67 -6.15 -19.35 3.88
C THR A 67 -7.18 -19.03 4.94
N TYR A 68 -7.29 -17.76 5.34
CA TYR A 68 -8.29 -17.32 6.29
C TYR A 68 -9.71 -17.51 5.75
N GLY A 69 -9.97 -17.19 4.48
CA GLY A 69 -11.28 -17.36 3.86
C GLY A 69 -11.75 -18.82 3.86
N LYS A 70 -10.84 -19.76 3.59
CA LYS A 70 -11.14 -21.20 3.69
C LYS A 70 -11.49 -21.60 5.12
N TYR A 71 -10.72 -21.16 6.12
CA TYR A 71 -11.01 -21.41 7.53
C TYR A 71 -12.38 -20.85 7.93
N TYR A 72 -12.63 -19.57 7.61
CA TYR A 72 -13.89 -18.90 7.95
C TYR A 72 -15.11 -19.58 7.34
N ASN A 73 -15.05 -19.92 6.06
CA ASN A 73 -16.12 -20.63 5.37
C ASN A 73 -16.37 -22.02 5.97
N SER A 74 -15.31 -22.77 6.29
CA SER A 74 -15.44 -24.07 6.96
C SER A 74 -16.05 -23.94 8.35
N LYS A 75 -15.57 -22.97 9.16
CA LYS A 75 -16.06 -22.77 10.54
C LYS A 75 -17.52 -22.36 10.60
N TYR A 76 -17.96 -21.52 9.68
CA TYR A 76 -19.32 -20.94 9.66
C TYR A 76 -20.25 -21.55 8.62
N ASN A 77 -19.88 -22.68 8.04
CA ASN A 77 -20.64 -23.39 7.01
C ASN A 77 -21.10 -22.48 5.87
N ARG A 78 -20.16 -21.69 5.32
CA ARG A 78 -20.41 -20.71 4.27
C ARG A 78 -19.72 -21.09 2.96
N VAL A 79 -20.24 -20.54 1.87
CA VAL A 79 -19.66 -20.65 0.53
C VAL A 79 -19.42 -19.24 -0.04
N GLY A 80 -18.44 -19.10 -0.92
CA GLY A 80 -18.16 -17.85 -1.61
C GLY A 80 -17.05 -17.01 -0.95
N PHE A 81 -16.92 -15.79 -1.42
CA PHE A 81 -15.86 -14.89 -0.96
C PHE A 81 -16.15 -14.35 0.45
N VAL A 82 -15.11 -14.26 1.26
CA VAL A 82 -15.15 -13.64 2.61
C VAL A 82 -14.76 -12.17 2.52
N PHE A 83 -13.72 -11.86 1.74
CA PHE A 83 -13.26 -10.51 1.53
C PHE A 83 -13.93 -9.88 0.31
N ARG A 84 -14.29 -8.60 0.44
CA ARG A 84 -15.02 -7.84 -0.57
C ARG A 84 -14.28 -7.75 -1.90
N ASP A 85 -12.99 -7.37 -1.81
CA ASP A 85 -12.13 -7.09 -2.95
C ASP A 85 -10.71 -7.59 -2.69
N ARG A 86 -9.82 -7.35 -3.65
CA ARG A 86 -8.39 -7.39 -3.37
C ARG A 86 -8.07 -6.40 -2.25
N PHE A 87 -7.00 -6.66 -1.51
CA PHE A 87 -6.52 -5.71 -0.52
C PHE A 87 -6.19 -4.35 -1.16
N LYS A 88 -6.45 -3.27 -0.43
CA LYS A 88 -6.02 -1.93 -0.82
C LYS A 88 -4.68 -1.64 -0.16
N SER A 89 -3.72 -1.17 -0.93
CA SER A 89 -2.40 -0.76 -0.44
C SER A 89 -2.08 0.66 -0.86
N GLU A 90 -1.34 1.33 -0.01
CA GLU A 90 -0.82 2.67 -0.22
C GLU A 90 0.64 2.67 0.22
N GLY A 91 1.51 3.33 -0.54
CA GLY A 91 2.92 3.45 -0.20
C GLY A 91 3.13 4.51 0.88
N ILE A 92 4.07 4.25 1.79
CA ILE A 92 4.53 5.23 2.78
C ILE A 92 5.81 5.85 2.24
N TYR A 93 5.86 7.17 2.17
CA TYR A 93 6.91 7.88 1.41
C TYR A 93 7.84 8.74 2.27
N ASN A 94 7.53 8.95 3.54
CA ASN A 94 8.39 9.68 4.48
C ASN A 94 8.10 9.27 5.92
N GLU A 95 8.99 9.64 6.81
CA GLU A 95 8.92 9.31 8.23
C GLU A 95 7.65 9.85 8.90
N LYS A 96 7.28 11.10 8.62
CA LYS A 96 6.04 11.69 9.15
C LYS A 96 4.81 10.90 8.72
N HIS A 97 4.76 10.44 7.47
CA HIS A 97 3.67 9.57 6.97
C HIS A 97 3.68 8.22 7.68
N LEU A 98 4.86 7.65 7.95
CA LEU A 98 5.00 6.39 8.70
C LEU A 98 4.40 6.52 10.10
N TYR A 99 4.82 7.51 10.89
CA TYR A 99 4.30 7.75 12.23
C TYR A 99 2.80 8.01 12.24
N ASN A 100 2.30 8.84 11.31
CA ASN A 100 0.87 9.10 11.17
C ASN A 100 0.09 7.82 10.83
N CYS A 101 0.62 6.95 9.99
CA CYS A 101 0.00 5.68 9.62
C CYS A 101 -0.07 4.71 10.82
N ILE A 102 1.02 4.59 11.58
CA ILE A 102 1.07 3.77 12.80
C ILE A 102 0.05 4.27 13.81
N HIS A 103 0.06 5.58 14.07
CA HIS A 103 -0.89 6.21 14.98
C HIS A 103 -2.34 5.99 14.51
N TYR A 104 -2.61 6.19 13.23
CA TYR A 104 -3.92 5.92 12.64
C TYR A 104 -4.36 4.47 12.85
N ILE A 105 -3.48 3.50 12.55
CA ILE A 105 -3.79 2.07 12.70
C ILE A 105 -4.15 1.73 14.13
N HIS A 106 -3.35 2.18 15.09
CA HIS A 106 -3.55 1.86 16.50
C HIS A 106 -4.76 2.59 17.12
N ASN A 107 -5.12 3.77 16.63
CA ASN A 107 -6.28 4.53 17.09
C ASN A 107 -7.61 4.13 16.43
N ASN A 108 -7.62 3.22 15.47
CA ASN A 108 -8.87 2.75 14.84
C ASN A 108 -9.94 2.30 15.83
N PRO A 109 -9.65 1.46 16.86
CA PRO A 109 -10.65 1.01 17.81
C PRO A 109 -11.14 2.15 18.71
N VAL A 110 -10.32 3.14 19.03
CA VAL A 110 -10.72 4.34 19.76
C VAL A 110 -11.65 5.20 18.92
N ALA A 111 -11.28 5.46 17.67
CA ALA A 111 -12.11 6.22 16.73
C ALA A 111 -13.45 5.53 16.43
N ALA A 112 -13.51 4.20 16.54
CA ALA A 112 -14.74 3.41 16.41
C ALA A 112 -15.55 3.34 17.73
N GLY A 113 -15.08 3.96 18.82
CA GLY A 113 -15.75 3.93 20.14
C GLY A 113 -15.74 2.57 20.84
N ILE A 114 -14.82 1.66 20.45
CA ILE A 114 -14.73 0.31 21.01
C ILE A 114 -13.98 0.31 22.35
N CYS A 115 -12.98 1.20 22.49
CA CYS A 115 -12.19 1.38 23.69
C CYS A 115 -11.86 2.86 23.89
N LYS A 116 -11.35 3.23 25.08
CA LYS A 116 -10.98 4.61 25.39
C LYS A 116 -9.56 4.94 24.96
N THR A 117 -8.67 3.95 25.03
CA THR A 117 -7.27 4.10 24.65
C THR A 117 -6.82 2.91 23.78
N PRO A 118 -5.80 3.08 22.92
CA PRO A 118 -5.30 1.98 22.07
C PRO A 118 -4.80 0.77 22.86
N GLU A 119 -4.29 1.00 24.07
CA GLU A 119 -3.79 -0.05 24.98
C GLU A 119 -4.86 -1.04 25.41
N GLU A 120 -6.11 -0.62 25.47
CA GLU A 120 -7.23 -1.45 25.88
C GLU A 120 -7.62 -2.46 24.79
N TYR A 121 -7.21 -2.22 23.53
CA TYR A 121 -7.61 -3.08 22.41
C TYR A 121 -6.64 -4.24 22.22
N PRO A 122 -7.06 -5.51 22.47
CA PRO A 122 -6.15 -6.65 22.49
C PRO A 122 -5.72 -7.15 21.10
N TYR A 123 -6.38 -6.72 20.04
CA TYR A 123 -6.16 -7.22 18.69
C TYR A 123 -5.36 -6.25 17.81
N SER A 124 -4.50 -5.48 18.46
CA SER A 124 -3.47 -4.66 17.85
C SER A 124 -2.10 -5.01 18.44
N ASN A 125 -1.04 -4.53 17.81
CA ASN A 125 0.29 -4.67 18.40
C ASN A 125 0.79 -3.42 19.12
N TYR A 126 -0.12 -2.53 19.53
CA TYR A 126 0.21 -1.30 20.25
C TYR A 126 1.08 -1.53 21.51
N LYS A 127 0.77 -2.58 22.33
CA LYS A 127 1.49 -2.92 23.57
C LYS A 127 2.92 -3.45 23.38
N LYS A 128 3.29 -3.85 22.17
CA LYS A 128 4.68 -4.21 21.89
C LYS A 128 5.45 -2.92 21.69
N ASN A 129 6.48 -2.66 22.49
CA ASN A 129 7.34 -1.45 22.47
C ASN A 129 7.84 -1.11 21.05
N TYR A 130 6.98 -0.47 20.28
CA TYR A 130 7.13 -0.29 18.84
C TYR A 130 8.04 0.85 18.47
N TYR A 131 8.10 1.88 19.33
CA TYR A 131 8.82 3.11 18.99
C TYR A 131 10.34 2.91 18.96
N SER A 132 10.89 1.99 19.78
CA SER A 132 12.32 1.66 19.74
C SER A 132 12.74 0.83 18.52
N GLU A 133 11.80 0.07 17.92
CA GLU A 133 12.08 -0.71 16.71
C GLU A 133 11.88 0.11 15.42
N ILE A 134 11.14 1.24 15.50
CA ILE A 134 10.89 2.13 14.36
C ILE A 134 12.14 2.96 14.06
N ASP A 135 12.88 3.37 15.07
CA ASP A 135 14.14 4.11 14.93
C ASP A 135 15.24 3.29 14.21
N GLU A 136 15.09 1.96 14.15
CA GLU A 136 15.96 1.05 13.41
C GLU A 136 15.51 0.81 11.95
N ILE A 137 14.34 1.32 11.53
CA ILE A 137 13.93 1.23 10.13
C ILE A 137 14.77 2.25 9.36
N PRO A 138 15.66 1.81 8.44
CA PRO A 138 16.39 2.75 7.60
C PRO A 138 15.40 3.47 6.70
N PHE A 139 15.01 4.67 7.12
CA PHE A 139 14.17 5.53 6.32
C PHE A 139 15.05 6.17 5.26
N ILE A 140 14.94 5.68 4.06
CA ILE A 140 15.42 6.42 2.90
C ILE A 140 14.36 7.49 2.67
N ASP A 141 14.76 8.77 2.76
CA ASP A 141 13.85 9.87 2.48
C ASP A 141 13.49 9.84 0.99
N ILE A 142 12.39 9.14 0.73
CA ILE A 142 11.96 8.81 -0.64
C ILE A 142 11.48 10.06 -1.41
N ASP A 143 11.27 11.18 -0.76
CA ASP A 143 10.89 12.39 -1.50
C ASP A 143 12.08 12.95 -2.32
N GLU A 144 13.31 12.88 -1.83
CA GLU A 144 14.50 13.12 -2.66
C GLU A 144 14.76 11.95 -3.62
N ASP A 145 14.75 10.70 -3.15
CA ASP A 145 14.98 9.52 -3.98
C ASP A 145 13.87 9.28 -5.01
N LYS A 146 12.63 9.60 -4.69
CA LYS A 146 11.52 9.50 -5.64
C LYS A 146 11.67 10.51 -6.78
N ASN A 147 12.13 11.70 -6.48
CA ASN A 147 12.42 12.69 -7.50
C ASN A 147 13.62 12.26 -8.35
N ILE A 148 14.72 11.85 -7.73
CA ILE A 148 15.92 11.29 -8.39
C ILE A 148 15.57 10.04 -9.21
N PHE A 149 14.75 9.14 -8.68
CA PHE A 149 14.30 7.95 -9.39
C PHE A 149 13.53 8.28 -10.67
N PHE A 150 12.55 9.18 -10.59
CA PHE A 150 11.79 9.59 -11.77
C PHE A 150 12.59 10.46 -12.73
N GLU A 151 13.51 11.30 -12.23
CA GLU A 151 14.46 12.02 -13.05
C GLU A 151 15.37 11.06 -13.83
N ASN A 152 15.86 10.00 -13.22
CA ASN A 152 16.65 8.97 -13.88
C ASN A 152 15.84 8.27 -14.98
N ILE A 153 14.58 7.90 -14.73
CA ILE A 153 13.69 7.29 -15.74
C ILE A 153 13.50 8.24 -16.93
N ILE A 154 13.25 9.52 -16.67
CA ILE A 154 13.07 10.53 -17.72
C ILE A 154 14.38 10.71 -18.48
N ASN A 155 15.51 10.84 -17.78
CA ASN A 155 16.82 11.00 -18.41
C ASN A 155 17.22 9.80 -19.26
N ASP A 156 16.95 8.58 -18.80
CA ASP A 156 17.21 7.36 -19.56
C ASP A 156 16.32 7.29 -20.82
N PHE A 157 15.06 7.70 -20.71
CA PHE A 157 14.16 7.79 -21.84
C PHE A 157 14.67 8.84 -22.86
N LEU A 158 15.08 10.00 -22.39
CA LEU A 158 15.64 11.07 -23.24
C LEU A 158 16.92 10.61 -23.94
N LYS A 159 17.86 10.00 -23.21
CA LYS A 159 19.11 9.43 -23.77
C LYS A 159 18.82 8.37 -24.83
N LYS A 160 17.94 7.42 -24.52
CA LYS A 160 17.56 6.33 -25.44
C LYS A 160 16.97 6.84 -26.75
N ASN A 161 16.25 7.95 -26.72
CA ASN A 161 15.61 8.55 -27.89
C ASN A 161 16.42 9.70 -28.50
N ASN A 162 17.59 10.02 -27.95
CA ASN A 162 18.45 11.14 -28.34
C ASN A 162 17.71 12.50 -28.36
N LEU A 163 16.93 12.75 -27.30
CA LEU A 163 16.10 13.93 -27.13
C LEU A 163 16.55 14.76 -25.93
N SER A 164 16.36 16.08 -26.00
CA SER A 164 16.29 16.95 -24.82
C SER A 164 14.85 17.08 -24.35
N ILE A 165 14.65 17.58 -23.11
CA ILE A 165 13.31 17.82 -22.56
C ILE A 165 12.48 18.78 -23.44
N ASP A 166 13.13 19.78 -24.04
CA ASP A 166 12.43 20.73 -24.91
C ASP A 166 12.09 20.16 -26.30
N MET A 167 12.91 19.24 -26.79
CA MET A 167 12.61 18.46 -27.99
C MET A 167 11.46 17.48 -27.72
N LEU A 168 11.47 16.79 -26.58
CA LEU A 168 10.40 15.88 -26.16
C LEU A 168 9.03 16.57 -26.16
N LYS A 169 8.96 17.82 -25.66
CA LYS A 169 7.69 18.60 -25.63
C LYS A 169 7.13 18.88 -27.03
N LYS A 170 7.94 18.90 -28.05
CA LYS A 170 7.54 19.11 -29.44
C LYS A 170 7.15 17.81 -30.14
N GLU A 171 7.65 16.67 -29.65
CA GLU A 171 7.42 15.34 -30.22
C GLU A 171 6.23 14.63 -29.57
N LYS A 172 5.03 14.88 -30.10
CA LYS A 172 3.77 14.38 -29.50
C LYS A 172 3.75 12.88 -29.24
N LEU A 173 4.30 12.06 -30.13
CA LEU A 173 4.31 10.59 -30.00
C LEU A 173 5.24 10.15 -28.85
N LYS A 174 6.43 10.73 -28.77
CA LYS A 174 7.39 10.43 -27.71
C LYS A 174 6.91 10.95 -26.34
N LEU A 175 6.27 12.11 -26.34
CA LEU A 175 5.64 12.65 -25.13
C LEU A 175 4.49 11.75 -24.65
N LYS A 176 3.67 11.22 -25.57
CA LYS A 176 2.62 10.24 -25.23
C LYS A 176 3.21 8.95 -24.65
N GLU A 177 4.31 8.45 -25.23
CA GLU A 177 5.01 7.23 -24.79
C GLU A 177 5.50 7.37 -23.34
N ILE A 178 6.21 8.46 -22.98
CA ILE A 178 6.71 8.67 -21.63
C ILE A 178 5.56 8.96 -20.62
N VAL A 179 4.53 9.70 -21.02
CA VAL A 179 3.35 9.95 -20.20
C VAL A 179 2.65 8.63 -19.88
N GLY A 180 2.43 7.77 -20.87
CA GLY A 180 1.86 6.44 -20.69
C GLY A 180 2.72 5.56 -19.77
N LEU A 181 4.05 5.60 -19.92
CA LEU A 181 4.98 4.90 -19.03
C LEU A 181 4.84 5.34 -17.58
N LEU A 182 4.91 6.66 -17.33
CA LEU A 182 4.84 7.22 -15.98
C LEU A 182 3.48 6.99 -15.32
N LYS A 183 2.41 7.06 -16.10
CA LYS A 183 1.06 6.85 -15.61
C LYS A 183 0.74 5.38 -15.32
N ASN A 184 0.94 4.50 -16.33
CA ASN A 184 0.44 3.12 -16.27
C ASN A 184 1.37 2.18 -15.49
N LYS A 185 2.68 2.39 -15.58
CA LYS A 185 3.66 1.56 -14.89
C LYS A 185 3.95 2.06 -13.48
N TYR A 186 3.98 3.39 -13.27
CA TYR A 186 4.37 4.00 -12.01
C TYR A 186 3.24 4.71 -11.28
N ASN A 187 2.02 4.69 -11.84
CA ASN A 187 0.79 5.22 -11.24
C ASN A 187 0.85 6.70 -10.84
N LEU A 188 1.63 7.51 -11.59
CA LEU A 188 1.70 8.95 -11.35
C LEU A 188 0.42 9.65 -11.85
N SER A 189 -0.04 10.63 -11.11
CA SER A 189 -1.11 11.52 -11.55
C SER A 189 -0.64 12.47 -12.67
N TYR A 190 -1.59 12.99 -13.44
CA TYR A 190 -1.26 13.99 -14.48
C TYR A 190 -0.59 15.27 -13.93
N ALA A 191 -0.87 15.64 -12.66
CA ALA A 191 -0.23 16.77 -12.02
C ALA A 191 1.25 16.48 -11.71
N GLU A 192 1.57 15.31 -11.16
CA GLU A 192 2.94 14.88 -10.89
C GLU A 192 3.75 14.73 -12.18
N ILE A 193 3.15 14.13 -13.22
CA ILE A 193 3.79 14.00 -14.55
C ILE A 193 4.08 15.39 -15.13
N ALA A 194 3.12 16.32 -15.04
CA ALA A 194 3.29 17.66 -15.54
C ALA A 194 4.46 18.40 -14.88
N THR A 195 4.56 18.30 -13.55
CA THR A 195 5.69 18.88 -12.79
C THR A 195 7.03 18.31 -13.26
N LYS A 196 7.12 16.96 -13.38
CA LYS A 196 8.37 16.28 -13.75
C LYS A 196 8.80 16.54 -15.20
N LEU A 197 7.85 16.71 -16.11
CA LEU A 197 8.13 17.05 -17.52
C LEU A 197 8.15 18.57 -17.78
N MET A 198 8.12 19.39 -16.73
CA MET A 198 8.08 20.87 -16.83
C MET A 198 6.99 21.33 -17.82
N SER A 199 5.79 20.79 -17.69
CA SER A 199 4.62 21.06 -18.52
C SER A 199 3.40 21.39 -17.68
N ASN A 200 2.25 21.63 -18.28
CA ASN A 200 1.01 21.80 -17.53
C ASN A 200 0.08 20.58 -17.61
N LYS A 201 -0.73 20.40 -16.58
CA LYS A 201 -1.63 19.24 -16.42
C LYS A 201 -2.56 19.04 -17.63
N SER A 202 -3.08 20.13 -18.20
CA SER A 202 -4.01 20.06 -19.34
C SER A 202 -3.34 19.60 -20.62
N THR A 203 -2.07 19.94 -20.82
CA THR A 203 -1.26 19.43 -21.94
C THR A 203 -1.01 17.94 -21.78
N ILE A 204 -0.57 17.49 -20.61
CA ILE A 204 -0.31 16.06 -20.33
C ILE A 204 -1.60 15.24 -20.52
N TYR A 205 -2.72 15.71 -19.99
CA TYR A 205 -4.02 15.04 -20.19
C TYR A 205 -4.40 14.91 -21.68
N ARG A 206 -4.23 15.99 -22.47
CA ARG A 206 -4.51 15.94 -23.93
C ARG A 206 -3.60 14.97 -24.67
N ILE A 207 -2.31 14.94 -24.33
CA ILE A 207 -1.34 14.05 -24.96
C ILE A 207 -1.67 12.58 -24.70
N ASP A 208 -2.01 12.23 -23.47
CA ASP A 208 -2.38 10.85 -23.11
C ASP A 208 -3.64 10.37 -23.86
N ASN A 209 -4.58 11.27 -24.13
CA ASN A 209 -5.85 10.98 -24.79
C ASN A 209 -5.85 11.28 -26.31
N LEU A 210 -4.68 11.53 -26.92
CA LEU A 210 -4.55 11.57 -28.39
C LEU A 210 -4.92 10.20 -28.98
N LYS A 211 -5.84 10.20 -29.97
CA LYS A 211 -6.18 8.99 -30.72
C LYS A 211 -5.06 8.61 -31.68
#